data_67b64f9dced013296693e27ea15ba75c
#
_entry.id   67b64f9dced013296693e27ea15ba75c
#
_cell.length_a   1.000
_cell.length_b   1.000
_cell.length_c   1.000
_cell.angle_alpha   90.00
_cell.angle_beta   90.00
_cell.angle_gamma   90.00
#
_symmetry.space_group_name_H-M   'P 1'
#
loop_
_entity.id
_entity.type
_entity.pdbx_description
1 polymer ?
#
loop_
_entity_poly.entity_id
_entity_poly.type
_entity_poly.pdbx_seq_one_letter_code
_entity_poly.pdbx_strand_id
1 'polypeptide(L)'
;MLTLPALRTLALQAREAGENDRAVEAWRAALRQQPDDWTLALELKRDLKATLQYPDADPQFRRAARHLPDAEWLAHYTALYAYHMDDLDALHGRATDMLALSPDHAPLHALRADVARQRRDWPAAAGGFAVAERLDPGHPEYAAKRRAALMYRRVGDWLHRQPPHGDAYGIAVVNLDRNTERYAWTERLFGRGPVPLHRIPGTEGSRLPTSAVHRLGGNPAMRGTLGCFLSHAAAWDSLAARGLRHLLAIEDDVIPLADLPPRLGPLGLPPGYDICFVNDRLEPRLDPGAATRPSVHRLADIMRGFPPEDNAPGGDGYLLSAQGSAKLLRWMAQDGFAGDLDWRLLAYGMDEAAIAALPRHAFAWQMLDRLRRGIPRADRLNAYVLHPALIRTVGVSSDREDENHGRPA
;
A
#
# COMPACT_ATOMS: atom_id res chain seq x y z
N MET A 1 39.32 -3.75 -2.11
CA MET A 1 38.01 -4.39 -1.85
C MET A 1 38.20 -5.31 -0.62
N LEU A 2 37.31 -5.23 0.37
CA LEU A 2 37.41 -6.11 1.55
C LEU A 2 37.14 -7.56 1.15
N THR A 3 37.80 -8.50 1.81
CA THR A 3 37.56 -9.94 1.62
C THR A 3 36.24 -10.35 2.25
N LEU A 4 35.64 -11.46 1.82
CA LEU A 4 34.40 -11.98 2.39
C LEU A 4 34.44 -12.16 3.92
N PRO A 5 35.52 -12.78 4.50
CA PRO A 5 35.66 -12.85 5.96
C PRO A 5 35.68 -11.47 6.64
N ALA A 6 36.35 -10.49 6.04
CA ALA A 6 36.43 -9.15 6.59
C ALA A 6 35.04 -8.44 6.55
N LEU A 7 34.28 -8.64 5.48
CA LEU A 7 32.91 -8.12 5.36
C LEU A 7 31.95 -8.75 6.39
N ARG A 8 32.06 -10.07 6.61
CA ARG A 8 31.27 -10.76 7.66
C ARG A 8 31.61 -10.22 9.05
N THR A 9 32.90 -10.05 9.36
CA THR A 9 33.33 -9.48 10.63
C THR A 9 32.82 -8.07 10.81
N LEU A 10 32.95 -7.23 9.78
CA LEU A 10 32.47 -5.85 9.79
C LEU A 10 30.94 -5.79 10.05
N ALA A 11 30.16 -6.63 9.38
CA ALA A 11 28.71 -6.66 9.55
C ALA A 11 28.31 -7.05 10.97
N LEU A 12 28.93 -8.08 11.53
CA LEU A 12 28.66 -8.53 12.90
C LEU A 12 29.03 -7.46 13.94
N GLN A 13 30.19 -6.83 13.79
CA GLN A 13 30.62 -5.74 14.68
C GLN A 13 29.68 -4.52 14.58
N ALA A 14 29.27 -4.15 13.37
CA ALA A 14 28.32 -3.06 13.16
C ALA A 14 26.96 -3.36 13.83
N ARG A 15 26.46 -4.59 13.70
CA ARG A 15 25.23 -5.05 14.38
C ARG A 15 25.37 -4.97 15.91
N GLU A 16 26.46 -5.45 16.47
CA GLU A 16 26.73 -5.39 17.92
C GLU A 16 26.82 -3.96 18.44
N ALA A 17 27.31 -3.03 17.60
CA ALA A 17 27.36 -1.61 17.90
C ALA A 17 26.01 -0.88 17.68
N GLY A 18 24.96 -1.57 17.18
CA GLY A 18 23.66 -0.96 16.83
C GLY A 18 23.68 -0.17 15.52
N GLU A 19 24.77 -0.26 14.74
CA GLU A 19 24.95 0.40 13.44
C GLU A 19 24.33 -0.46 12.31
N ASN A 20 23.02 -0.72 12.39
CA ASN A 20 22.36 -1.72 11.54
C ASN A 20 22.44 -1.38 10.04
N ASP A 21 22.38 -0.11 9.64
CA ASP A 21 22.56 0.28 8.23
C ASP A 21 23.94 -0.10 7.70
N ARG A 22 24.98 0.05 8.53
CA ARG A 22 26.35 -0.35 8.18
C ARG A 22 26.48 -1.88 8.08
N ALA A 23 25.75 -2.62 8.93
CA ALA A 23 25.68 -4.07 8.82
C ALA A 23 25.01 -4.49 7.50
N VAL A 24 23.89 -3.88 7.12
CA VAL A 24 23.20 -4.10 5.84
C VAL A 24 24.14 -3.90 4.65
N GLU A 25 24.89 -2.78 4.61
CA GLU A 25 25.81 -2.50 3.51
C GLU A 25 26.96 -3.53 3.44
N ALA A 26 27.46 -3.98 4.57
CA ALA A 26 28.49 -5.02 4.62
C ALA A 26 27.95 -6.38 4.11
N TRP A 27 26.73 -6.77 4.46
CA TRP A 27 26.09 -7.98 3.93
C TRP A 27 25.77 -7.87 2.44
N ARG A 28 25.31 -6.73 1.96
CA ARG A 28 25.15 -6.47 0.52
C ARG A 28 26.46 -6.63 -0.23
N ALA A 29 27.55 -6.09 0.32
CA ALA A 29 28.90 -6.25 -0.25
C ALA A 29 29.37 -7.72 -0.25
N ALA A 30 29.06 -8.48 0.79
CA ALA A 30 29.34 -9.90 0.86
C ALA A 30 28.56 -10.70 -0.20
N LEU A 31 27.27 -10.43 -0.36
CA LEU A 31 26.43 -11.06 -1.38
C LEU A 31 26.83 -10.67 -2.81
N ARG A 32 27.40 -9.49 -3.04
CA ARG A 32 28.01 -9.19 -4.35
C ARG A 32 29.19 -10.10 -4.70
N GLN A 33 29.92 -10.61 -3.69
CA GLN A 33 31.00 -11.58 -3.90
C GLN A 33 30.50 -13.03 -4.01
N GLN A 34 29.45 -13.37 -3.27
CA GLN A 34 28.80 -14.69 -3.29
C GLN A 34 27.27 -14.54 -3.45
N PRO A 35 26.78 -14.29 -4.66
CA PRO A 35 25.41 -13.89 -4.90
C PRO A 35 24.36 -14.95 -4.56
N ASP A 36 24.75 -16.22 -4.50
CA ASP A 36 23.84 -17.34 -4.29
C ASP A 36 23.96 -17.95 -2.88
N ASP A 37 24.77 -17.31 -2.00
CA ASP A 37 24.92 -17.76 -0.60
C ASP A 37 23.69 -17.36 0.23
N TRP A 38 22.80 -18.31 0.41
CA TRP A 38 21.58 -18.15 1.17
C TRP A 38 21.82 -17.87 2.67
N THR A 39 22.99 -18.27 3.23
CA THR A 39 23.28 -17.99 4.64
C THR A 39 23.56 -16.50 4.86
N LEU A 40 24.24 -15.86 3.90
CA LEU A 40 24.41 -14.40 3.88
C LEU A 40 23.07 -13.67 3.67
N ALA A 41 22.17 -14.26 2.89
CA ALA A 41 20.84 -13.69 2.70
C ALA A 41 20.03 -13.67 4.01
N LEU A 42 20.09 -14.72 4.82
CA LEU A 42 19.42 -14.75 6.12
C LEU A 42 19.97 -13.69 7.09
N GLU A 43 21.28 -13.47 7.07
CA GLU A 43 21.90 -12.42 7.87
C GLU A 43 21.50 -11.01 7.38
N LEU A 44 21.48 -10.79 6.06
CA LEU A 44 21.00 -9.54 5.47
C LEU A 44 19.52 -9.30 5.82
N LYS A 45 18.65 -10.32 5.69
CA LYS A 45 17.24 -10.27 6.08
C LYS A 45 17.04 -9.79 7.52
N ARG A 46 17.88 -10.29 8.43
CA ARG A 46 17.81 -9.93 9.85
C ARG A 46 18.06 -8.44 10.06
N ASP A 47 19.08 -7.89 9.43
CA ASP A 47 19.46 -6.48 9.62
C ASP A 47 18.55 -5.54 8.82
N LEU A 48 18.07 -5.94 7.63
CA LEU A 48 17.02 -5.21 6.91
C LEU A 48 15.77 -5.04 7.77
N LYS A 49 15.31 -6.09 8.45
CA LYS A 49 14.17 -6.00 9.38
C LYS A 49 14.46 -5.07 10.56
N ALA A 50 15.66 -5.09 11.10
CA ALA A 50 16.07 -4.20 12.19
C ALA A 50 16.10 -2.72 11.78
N THR A 51 16.27 -2.43 10.49
CA THR A 51 16.21 -1.09 9.90
C THR A 51 14.85 -0.75 9.27
N LEU A 52 13.83 -1.58 9.52
CA LEU A 52 12.48 -1.43 8.95
C LEU A 52 12.46 -1.48 7.41
N GLN A 53 13.44 -2.12 6.80
CA GLN A 53 13.48 -2.37 5.36
C GLN A 53 12.88 -3.73 5.03
N TYR A 54 12.21 -3.82 3.87
CA TYR A 54 11.65 -5.08 3.39
C TYR A 54 12.74 -5.89 2.66
N PRO A 55 13.06 -7.12 3.12
CA PRO A 55 14.11 -7.93 2.50
C PRO A 55 13.90 -8.13 1.00
N ASP A 56 12.66 -8.30 0.57
CA ASP A 56 12.31 -8.58 -0.82
C ASP A 56 12.39 -7.38 -1.76
N ALA A 57 12.52 -6.18 -1.22
CA ALA A 57 12.89 -5.00 -1.98
C ALA A 57 14.39 -4.99 -2.34
N ASP A 58 15.22 -5.76 -1.61
CA ASP A 58 16.67 -5.82 -1.81
C ASP A 58 17.05 -6.80 -2.93
N PRO A 59 17.69 -6.35 -4.02
CA PRO A 59 18.04 -7.21 -5.15
C PRO A 59 19.01 -8.34 -4.80
N GLN A 60 19.98 -8.10 -3.88
CA GLN A 60 20.93 -9.11 -3.45
C GLN A 60 20.22 -10.19 -2.62
N PHE A 61 19.35 -9.77 -1.70
CA PHE A 61 18.52 -10.70 -0.96
C PHE A 61 17.63 -11.55 -1.89
N ARG A 62 16.87 -10.94 -2.78
CA ARG A 62 15.99 -11.65 -3.73
C ARG A 62 16.73 -12.71 -4.54
N ARG A 63 17.94 -12.38 -5.01
CA ARG A 63 18.75 -13.34 -5.76
C ARG A 63 19.13 -14.54 -4.91
N ALA A 64 19.73 -14.31 -3.74
CA ALA A 64 20.19 -15.38 -2.86
C ALA A 64 19.02 -16.16 -2.22
N ALA A 65 17.88 -15.55 -1.99
CA ALA A 65 16.70 -16.20 -1.43
C ALA A 65 16.14 -17.34 -2.31
N ARG A 66 16.45 -17.35 -3.61
CA ARG A 66 16.11 -18.48 -4.51
C ARG A 66 16.78 -19.78 -4.10
N HIS A 67 17.88 -19.70 -3.38
CA HIS A 67 18.68 -20.84 -2.89
C HIS A 67 18.39 -21.21 -1.43
N LEU A 68 17.41 -20.55 -0.77
CA LEU A 68 16.97 -20.92 0.58
C LEU A 68 16.52 -22.40 0.62
N PRO A 69 16.91 -23.15 1.65
CA PRO A 69 16.30 -24.47 1.92
C PRO A 69 14.78 -24.36 2.07
N ASP A 70 14.05 -25.44 1.79
CA ASP A 70 12.58 -25.40 1.74
C ASP A 70 11.93 -24.88 3.01
N ALA A 71 12.43 -25.27 4.18
CA ALA A 71 11.91 -24.80 5.46
C ALA A 71 12.09 -23.26 5.63
N GLU A 72 13.28 -22.75 5.31
CA GLU A 72 13.60 -21.32 5.40
C GLU A 72 12.85 -20.51 4.34
N TRP A 73 12.75 -21.08 3.14
CA TRP A 73 11.99 -20.51 2.05
C TRP A 73 10.51 -20.36 2.43
N LEU A 74 9.89 -21.43 2.93
CA LEU A 74 8.50 -21.40 3.34
C LEU A 74 8.24 -20.42 4.47
N ALA A 75 9.09 -20.43 5.52
CA ALA A 75 9.00 -19.47 6.63
C ALA A 75 9.15 -18.02 6.19
N HIS A 76 9.94 -17.78 5.14
CA HIS A 76 10.07 -16.44 4.57
C HIS A 76 8.82 -16.04 3.79
N TYR A 77 8.39 -16.86 2.84
CA TYR A 77 7.33 -16.50 1.90
C TYR A 77 5.91 -16.58 2.48
N THR A 78 5.65 -17.39 3.49
CA THR A 78 4.37 -17.35 4.22
C THR A 78 4.19 -16.07 5.04
N ALA A 79 5.30 -15.47 5.49
CA ALA A 79 5.25 -14.21 6.23
C ALA A 79 5.14 -12.97 5.32
N LEU A 80 5.55 -13.07 4.05
CA LEU A 80 5.77 -11.92 3.17
C LEU A 80 5.17 -12.08 1.76
N TYR A 81 4.25 -13.02 1.55
CA TYR A 81 3.65 -13.30 0.24
C TYR A 81 3.07 -12.07 -0.48
N ALA A 82 2.69 -11.04 0.24
CA ALA A 82 2.12 -9.81 -0.32
C ALA A 82 3.15 -9.01 -1.15
N TYR A 83 4.44 -9.25 -0.96
CA TYR A 83 5.53 -8.45 -1.50
C TYR A 83 6.23 -9.06 -2.71
N HIS A 84 5.85 -10.31 -3.10
CA HIS A 84 6.52 -11.05 -4.17
C HIS A 84 5.79 -10.92 -5.51
N MET A 85 5.77 -9.72 -6.03
CA MET A 85 4.96 -9.43 -7.21
C MET A 85 5.67 -9.73 -8.53
N ASP A 86 6.99 -9.76 -8.50
CA ASP A 86 7.80 -9.95 -9.71
C ASP A 86 8.01 -11.43 -10.07
N ASP A 87 7.73 -12.36 -9.16
CA ASP A 87 8.05 -13.79 -9.35
C ASP A 87 6.93 -14.75 -8.86
N LEU A 88 5.67 -14.36 -9.11
CA LEU A 88 4.51 -15.19 -8.72
C LEU A 88 4.52 -16.58 -9.36
N ASP A 89 5.14 -16.74 -10.54
CA ASP A 89 5.23 -18.03 -11.23
C ASP A 89 6.22 -18.95 -10.54
N ALA A 90 7.39 -18.46 -10.16
CA ALA A 90 8.37 -19.22 -9.39
C ALA A 90 7.85 -19.59 -8.01
N LEU A 91 7.16 -18.65 -7.34
CA LEU A 91 6.51 -18.90 -6.05
C LEU A 91 5.48 -20.04 -6.15
N HIS A 92 4.60 -19.95 -7.16
CA HIS A 92 3.59 -20.96 -7.42
C HIS A 92 4.20 -22.32 -7.76
N GLY A 93 5.23 -22.35 -8.62
CA GLY A 93 5.93 -23.55 -9.04
C GLY A 93 6.54 -24.27 -7.84
N ARG A 94 7.40 -23.57 -7.06
CA ARG A 94 8.05 -24.16 -5.90
C ARG A 94 7.07 -24.65 -4.83
N ALA A 95 6.04 -23.87 -4.53
CA ALA A 95 5.00 -24.32 -3.59
C ALA A 95 4.26 -25.56 -4.12
N THR A 96 4.09 -25.70 -5.43
CA THR A 96 3.50 -26.88 -6.06
C THR A 96 4.40 -28.12 -5.94
N ASP A 97 5.71 -27.96 -6.19
CA ASP A 97 6.69 -29.04 -6.04
C ASP A 97 6.78 -29.53 -4.59
N MET A 98 6.78 -28.61 -3.62
CA MET A 98 6.76 -28.96 -2.20
C MET A 98 5.46 -29.67 -1.79
N LEU A 99 4.31 -29.29 -2.34
CA LEU A 99 3.03 -29.96 -2.09
C LEU A 99 2.98 -31.37 -2.69
N ALA A 100 3.72 -31.63 -3.76
CA ALA A 100 3.85 -32.99 -4.29
C ALA A 100 4.52 -33.96 -3.28
N LEU A 101 5.41 -33.41 -2.42
CA LEU A 101 6.09 -34.16 -1.37
C LEU A 101 5.31 -34.13 -0.03
N SER A 102 4.53 -33.08 0.21
CA SER A 102 3.79 -32.87 1.46
C SER A 102 2.37 -32.36 1.17
N PRO A 103 1.45 -33.20 0.68
CA PRO A 103 0.15 -32.77 0.18
C PRO A 103 -0.78 -32.20 1.28
N ASP A 104 -0.56 -32.55 2.53
CA ASP A 104 -1.38 -32.08 3.67
C ASP A 104 -0.79 -30.87 4.39
N HIS A 105 0.07 -30.10 3.72
CA HIS A 105 0.74 -28.94 4.33
C HIS A 105 -0.09 -27.65 4.16
N ALA A 106 -0.89 -27.29 5.17
CA ALA A 106 -1.81 -26.15 5.12
C ALA A 106 -1.15 -24.82 4.70
N PRO A 107 0.02 -24.41 5.23
CA PRO A 107 0.67 -23.16 4.81
C PRO A 107 1.04 -23.10 3.32
N LEU A 108 1.40 -24.22 2.69
CA LEU A 108 1.69 -24.27 1.25
C LEU A 108 0.43 -24.07 0.40
N HIS A 109 -0.70 -24.67 0.82
CA HIS A 109 -1.99 -24.42 0.18
C HIS A 109 -2.40 -22.95 0.32
N ALA A 110 -2.21 -22.37 1.50
CA ALA A 110 -2.50 -20.96 1.74
C ALA A 110 -1.59 -20.03 0.88
N LEU A 111 -0.29 -20.35 0.76
CA LEU A 111 0.63 -19.59 -0.09
C LEU A 111 0.21 -19.61 -1.56
N ARG A 112 -0.16 -20.80 -2.09
CA ARG A 112 -0.69 -20.91 -3.47
C ARG A 112 -1.98 -20.12 -3.65
N ALA A 113 -2.86 -20.14 -2.65
CA ALA A 113 -4.10 -19.35 -2.66
C ALA A 113 -3.82 -17.85 -2.63
N ASP A 114 -2.81 -17.41 -1.88
CA ASP A 114 -2.38 -16.01 -1.87
C ASP A 114 -1.79 -15.58 -3.23
N VAL A 115 -1.03 -16.44 -3.92
CA VAL A 115 -0.59 -16.21 -5.30
C VAL A 115 -1.79 -16.09 -6.24
N ALA A 116 -2.76 -16.99 -6.16
CA ALA A 116 -3.98 -16.94 -6.96
C ALA A 116 -4.76 -15.63 -6.69
N ARG A 117 -4.85 -15.21 -5.43
CA ARG A 117 -5.47 -13.94 -5.03
C ARG A 117 -4.79 -12.73 -5.68
N GLN A 118 -3.46 -12.68 -5.72
CA GLN A 118 -2.73 -11.61 -6.38
C GLN A 118 -2.95 -11.60 -7.92
N ARG A 119 -3.19 -12.76 -8.50
CA ARG A 119 -3.58 -12.90 -9.92
C ARG A 119 -5.06 -12.63 -10.18
N ARG A 120 -5.83 -12.33 -9.11
CA ARG A 120 -7.28 -12.18 -9.15
C ARG A 120 -8.02 -13.45 -9.61
N ASP A 121 -7.37 -14.59 -9.52
CA ASP A 121 -8.02 -15.90 -9.68
C ASP A 121 -8.76 -16.26 -8.38
N TRP A 122 -9.88 -15.59 -8.17
CA TRP A 122 -10.68 -15.75 -6.96
C TRP A 122 -11.21 -17.14 -6.72
N PRO A 123 -11.62 -17.92 -7.75
CA PRO A 123 -11.98 -19.31 -7.57
C PRO A 123 -10.83 -20.16 -7.04
N ALA A 124 -9.64 -20.07 -7.62
CA ALA A 124 -8.45 -20.79 -7.18
C ALA A 124 -8.03 -20.36 -5.76
N ALA A 125 -8.07 -19.05 -5.47
CA ALA A 125 -7.78 -18.51 -4.15
C ALA A 125 -8.74 -19.07 -3.09
N ALA A 126 -10.06 -19.02 -3.32
CA ALA A 126 -11.06 -19.54 -2.40
C ALA A 126 -10.92 -21.06 -2.19
N GLY A 127 -10.64 -21.81 -3.25
CA GLY A 127 -10.39 -23.26 -3.19
C GLY A 127 -9.17 -23.61 -2.37
N GLY A 128 -8.04 -22.92 -2.59
CA GLY A 128 -6.80 -23.16 -1.85
C GLY A 128 -6.93 -22.80 -0.37
N PHE A 129 -7.59 -21.68 -0.02
CA PHE A 129 -7.87 -21.35 1.38
C PHE A 129 -8.85 -22.33 2.04
N ALA A 130 -9.82 -22.90 1.30
CA ALA A 130 -10.70 -23.93 1.83
C ALA A 130 -9.94 -25.24 2.17
N VAL A 131 -8.91 -25.58 1.38
CA VAL A 131 -8.03 -26.70 1.70
C VAL A 131 -7.20 -26.39 2.94
N ALA A 132 -6.56 -25.24 3.00
CA ALA A 132 -5.76 -24.80 4.15
C ALA A 132 -6.59 -24.79 5.45
N GLU A 133 -7.80 -24.22 5.42
CA GLU A 133 -8.75 -24.19 6.54
C GLU A 133 -9.14 -25.60 7.03
N ARG A 134 -9.35 -26.55 6.12
CA ARG A 134 -9.66 -27.93 6.47
C ARG A 134 -8.48 -28.65 7.12
N LEU A 135 -7.26 -28.39 6.65
CA LEU A 135 -6.03 -28.99 7.18
C LEU A 135 -5.61 -28.39 8.52
N ASP A 136 -5.89 -27.10 8.72
CA ASP A 136 -5.64 -26.40 9.99
C ASP A 136 -6.84 -25.49 10.35
N PRO A 137 -7.91 -26.08 10.93
CA PRO A 137 -9.12 -25.33 11.27
C PRO A 137 -8.94 -24.26 12.36
N GLY A 138 -7.84 -24.35 13.12
CA GLY A 138 -7.51 -23.40 14.19
C GLY A 138 -6.82 -22.14 13.71
N HIS A 139 -6.37 -22.09 12.45
CA HIS A 139 -5.65 -20.93 11.95
C HIS A 139 -6.57 -19.72 11.74
N PRO A 140 -6.27 -18.56 12.36
CA PRO A 140 -7.22 -17.44 12.42
C PRO A 140 -7.52 -16.79 11.07
N GLU A 141 -6.60 -16.89 10.10
CA GLU A 141 -6.70 -16.16 8.85
C GLU A 141 -7.34 -16.94 7.69
N TYR A 142 -7.27 -18.28 7.64
CA TYR A 142 -7.66 -19.03 6.45
C TYR A 142 -9.14 -18.87 6.11
N ALA A 143 -10.02 -18.98 7.11
CA ALA A 143 -11.45 -18.75 6.94
C ALA A 143 -11.76 -17.30 6.49
N ALA A 144 -11.08 -16.32 7.05
CA ALA A 144 -11.25 -14.91 6.68
C ALA A 144 -10.79 -14.66 5.23
N LYS A 145 -9.62 -15.15 4.84
CA LYS A 145 -9.08 -15.04 3.47
C LYS A 145 -9.98 -15.74 2.45
N ARG A 146 -10.55 -16.92 2.79
CA ARG A 146 -11.51 -17.61 1.93
C ARG A 146 -12.78 -16.79 1.74
N ARG A 147 -13.35 -16.24 2.81
CA ARG A 147 -14.54 -15.36 2.72
C ARG A 147 -14.27 -14.14 1.85
N ALA A 148 -13.11 -13.49 2.04
CA ALA A 148 -12.71 -12.34 1.23
C ALA A 148 -12.58 -12.72 -0.26
N ALA A 149 -11.94 -13.84 -0.60
CA ALA A 149 -11.82 -14.30 -1.98
C ALA A 149 -13.20 -14.55 -2.63
N LEU A 150 -14.13 -15.17 -1.90
CA LEU A 150 -15.50 -15.37 -2.37
C LEU A 150 -16.26 -14.04 -2.53
N MET A 151 -16.04 -13.09 -1.68
CA MET A 151 -16.61 -11.73 -1.78
C MET A 151 -16.12 -11.02 -3.04
N TYR A 152 -14.79 -10.95 -3.24
CA TYR A 152 -14.20 -10.31 -4.42
C TYR A 152 -14.67 -10.96 -5.73
N ARG A 153 -14.80 -12.28 -5.76
CA ARG A 153 -15.40 -12.98 -6.90
C ARG A 153 -16.81 -12.48 -7.18
N ARG A 154 -17.71 -12.49 -6.18
CA ARG A 154 -19.12 -12.07 -6.35
C ARG A 154 -19.23 -10.62 -6.82
N VAL A 155 -18.44 -9.73 -6.21
CA VAL A 155 -18.46 -8.31 -6.55
C VAL A 155 -17.84 -8.08 -7.94
N GLY A 156 -16.76 -8.76 -8.29
CA GLY A 156 -16.16 -8.71 -9.63
C GLY A 156 -17.16 -9.18 -10.69
N ASP A 157 -17.81 -10.32 -10.48
CA ASP A 157 -18.86 -10.83 -11.36
C ASP A 157 -20.05 -9.85 -11.48
N TRP A 158 -20.40 -9.15 -10.40
CA TRP A 158 -21.45 -8.14 -10.42
C TRP A 158 -21.02 -6.92 -11.24
N LEU A 159 -19.82 -6.37 -10.99
CA LEU A 159 -19.28 -5.22 -11.73
C LEU A 159 -19.17 -5.51 -13.23
N HIS A 160 -18.71 -6.70 -13.60
CA HIS A 160 -18.59 -7.11 -14.99
C HIS A 160 -19.93 -7.13 -15.75
N ARG A 161 -21.02 -7.42 -15.05
CA ARG A 161 -22.38 -7.43 -15.66
C ARG A 161 -23.04 -6.05 -15.72
N GLN A 162 -22.45 -5.02 -15.09
CA GLN A 162 -23.07 -3.68 -15.12
C GLN A 162 -22.79 -2.99 -16.45
N PRO A 163 -23.81 -2.39 -17.07
CA PRO A 163 -23.57 -1.53 -18.23
C PRO A 163 -22.73 -0.31 -17.80
N PRO A 164 -21.85 0.20 -18.69
CA PRO A 164 -21.09 1.39 -18.38
C PRO A 164 -21.98 2.62 -18.30
N HIS A 165 -22.23 3.12 -17.11
CA HIS A 165 -23.02 4.33 -16.86
C HIS A 165 -22.35 5.25 -15.83
N GLY A 166 -22.79 6.50 -15.74
CA GLY A 166 -22.20 7.52 -14.88
C GLY A 166 -20.99 8.21 -15.52
N ASP A 167 -20.26 8.95 -14.70
CA ASP A 167 -19.14 9.78 -15.14
C ASP A 167 -17.90 8.96 -15.49
N ALA A 168 -17.16 9.43 -16.49
CA ALA A 168 -15.83 8.94 -16.80
C ALA A 168 -14.82 9.49 -15.78
N TYR A 169 -13.71 8.76 -15.59
CA TYR A 169 -12.61 9.16 -14.73
C TYR A 169 -11.27 8.73 -15.35
N GLY A 170 -10.17 9.23 -14.79
CA GLY A 170 -8.82 8.79 -15.12
C GLY A 170 -8.12 8.19 -13.91
N ILE A 171 -7.03 7.48 -14.13
CA ILE A 171 -6.14 6.98 -13.07
C ILE A 171 -4.89 7.85 -13.09
N ALA A 172 -4.52 8.43 -11.93
CA ALA A 172 -3.25 9.11 -11.73
C ALA A 172 -2.35 8.26 -10.83
N VAL A 173 -1.22 7.83 -11.36
CA VAL A 173 -0.20 7.07 -10.61
C VAL A 173 0.88 8.01 -10.17
N VAL A 174 1.04 8.18 -8.85
CA VAL A 174 2.19 8.88 -8.28
C VAL A 174 3.38 7.92 -8.29
N ASN A 175 4.47 8.33 -8.95
CA ASN A 175 5.66 7.50 -9.09
C ASN A 175 6.92 8.37 -9.20
N LEU A 176 7.95 8.08 -8.41
CA LEU A 176 9.25 8.73 -8.49
C LEU A 176 9.98 8.35 -9.79
N ASP A 177 10.69 9.31 -10.41
CA ASP A 177 11.38 9.08 -11.69
C ASP A 177 12.41 7.95 -11.64
N ARG A 178 13.03 7.72 -10.47
CA ARG A 178 13.98 6.63 -10.27
C ARG A 178 13.32 5.24 -10.22
N ASN A 179 12.02 5.16 -9.92
CA ASN A 179 11.30 3.89 -9.71
C ASN A 179 10.63 3.41 -11.01
N THR A 180 11.41 3.26 -12.08
CA THR A 180 10.92 2.88 -13.40
C THR A 180 10.30 1.47 -13.43
N GLU A 181 10.84 0.52 -12.65
CA GLU A 181 10.31 -0.84 -12.56
C GLU A 181 8.93 -0.87 -11.88
N ARG A 182 8.74 -0.09 -10.80
CA ARG A 182 7.44 0.04 -10.12
C ARG A 182 6.39 0.64 -11.04
N TYR A 183 6.75 1.67 -11.82
CA TYR A 183 5.84 2.23 -12.79
C TYR A 183 5.48 1.23 -13.89
N ALA A 184 6.47 0.56 -14.50
CA ALA A 184 6.23 -0.46 -15.52
C ALA A 184 5.33 -1.60 -15.02
N TRP A 185 5.47 -1.95 -13.75
CA TRP A 185 4.62 -2.92 -13.11
C TRP A 185 3.17 -2.40 -12.93
N THR A 186 3.00 -1.18 -12.42
CA THR A 186 1.68 -0.54 -12.30
C THR A 186 1.01 -0.38 -13.67
N GLU A 187 1.77 -0.03 -14.71
CA GLU A 187 1.26 0.06 -16.08
C GLU A 187 0.76 -1.30 -16.61
N ARG A 188 1.44 -2.41 -16.28
CA ARG A 188 0.96 -3.76 -16.64
C ARG A 188 -0.37 -4.10 -15.96
N LEU A 189 -0.59 -3.63 -14.74
CA LEU A 189 -1.79 -3.94 -13.95
C LEU A 189 -2.99 -3.07 -14.31
N PHE A 190 -2.78 -1.79 -14.53
CA PHE A 190 -3.84 -0.79 -14.73
C PHE A 190 -3.94 -0.27 -16.16
N GLY A 191 -2.84 -0.23 -16.92
CA GLY A 191 -2.77 0.41 -18.23
C GLY A 191 -3.50 -0.35 -19.36
N ARG A 192 -3.85 -1.62 -19.13
CA ARG A 192 -4.61 -2.42 -20.10
C ARG A 192 -6.13 -2.32 -19.94
N GLY A 193 -6.57 -1.61 -18.90
CA GLY A 193 -7.99 -1.43 -18.60
C GLY A 193 -8.64 -0.33 -19.48
N PRO A 194 -9.97 -0.19 -19.37
CA PRO A 194 -10.71 0.81 -20.16
C PRO A 194 -10.56 2.24 -19.60
N VAL A 195 -9.91 2.43 -18.46
CA VAL A 195 -9.73 3.72 -17.80
C VAL A 195 -8.34 4.26 -18.12
N PRO A 196 -8.20 5.50 -18.63
CA PRO A 196 -6.89 6.07 -18.97
C PRO A 196 -5.96 6.16 -17.76
N LEU A 197 -4.73 5.67 -17.90
CA LEU A 197 -3.68 5.75 -16.91
C LEU A 197 -2.74 6.93 -17.21
N HIS A 198 -2.46 7.75 -16.21
CA HIS A 198 -1.59 8.91 -16.29
C HIS A 198 -0.53 8.84 -15.19
N ARG A 199 0.73 8.88 -15.59
CA ARG A 199 1.82 9.02 -14.63
C ARG A 199 1.90 10.46 -14.13
N ILE A 200 2.02 10.62 -12.82
CA ILE A 200 2.33 11.87 -12.13
C ILE A 200 3.75 11.74 -11.57
N PRO A 201 4.73 12.50 -12.10
CA PRO A 201 6.09 12.49 -11.56
C PRO A 201 6.08 12.83 -10.08
N GLY A 202 6.62 11.95 -9.26
CA GLY A 202 6.72 12.15 -7.83
C GLY A 202 7.81 13.16 -7.47
N THR A 203 7.58 13.95 -6.44
CA THR A 203 8.56 14.90 -5.89
C THR A 203 9.50 14.16 -4.96
N GLU A 204 10.79 14.09 -5.30
CA GLU A 204 11.82 13.61 -4.40
C GLU A 204 12.06 14.61 -3.27
N GLY A 205 11.56 14.31 -2.07
CA GLY A 205 11.65 15.21 -0.93
C GLY A 205 13.09 15.48 -0.52
N SER A 206 13.99 14.51 -0.64
CA SER A 206 15.42 14.64 -0.37
C SER A 206 16.12 15.72 -1.20
N ARG A 207 15.63 16.01 -2.40
CA ARG A 207 16.16 17.04 -3.30
C ARG A 207 15.63 18.45 -3.00
N LEU A 208 14.64 18.60 -2.13
CA LEU A 208 14.08 19.89 -1.79
C LEU A 208 15.07 20.71 -0.93
N PRO A 209 15.39 21.96 -1.32
CA PRO A 209 16.19 22.84 -0.47
C PRO A 209 15.50 23.11 0.87
N THR A 210 16.25 23.17 1.97
CA THR A 210 15.70 23.42 3.32
C THR A 210 14.81 24.67 3.37
N SER A 211 15.21 25.73 2.66
CA SER A 211 14.42 26.96 2.58
C SER A 211 13.06 26.76 1.88
N ALA A 212 12.98 25.88 0.89
CA ALA A 212 11.71 25.54 0.26
C ALA A 212 10.83 24.71 1.20
N VAL A 213 11.42 23.73 1.91
CA VAL A 213 10.70 22.92 2.92
C VAL A 213 10.06 23.83 3.97
N HIS A 214 10.80 24.81 4.53
CA HIS A 214 10.24 25.76 5.50
C HIS A 214 9.14 26.64 4.92
N ARG A 215 9.30 27.15 3.69
CA ARG A 215 8.25 27.96 3.05
C ARG A 215 6.94 27.20 2.83
N LEU A 216 7.04 25.90 2.59
CA LEU A 216 5.87 25.01 2.42
C LEU A 216 5.28 24.55 3.76
N GLY A 217 5.85 24.98 4.89
CA GLY A 217 5.40 24.55 6.22
C GLY A 217 5.85 23.13 6.59
N GLY A 218 6.77 22.53 5.82
CA GLY A 218 7.28 21.19 6.06
C GLY A 218 8.35 21.13 7.16
N ASN A 219 8.64 19.91 7.62
CA ASN A 219 9.72 19.60 8.54
C ASN A 219 10.94 19.09 7.74
N PRO A 220 12.13 19.72 7.85
CA PRO A 220 13.33 19.24 7.18
C PRO A 220 13.75 17.80 7.52
N ALA A 221 13.36 17.30 8.69
CA ALA A 221 13.59 15.90 9.08
C ALA A 221 12.59 14.92 8.43
N MET A 222 11.55 15.43 7.75
CA MET A 222 10.49 14.62 7.12
C MET A 222 10.30 15.02 5.65
N ARG A 223 11.40 15.11 4.91
CA ARG A 223 11.38 15.56 3.51
C ARG A 223 10.65 14.60 2.59
N GLY A 224 10.79 13.30 2.80
CA GLY A 224 10.09 12.28 2.04
C GLY A 224 8.56 12.39 2.21
N THR A 225 8.10 12.64 3.45
CA THR A 225 6.68 12.92 3.72
C THR A 225 6.17 14.14 2.97
N LEU A 226 6.97 15.23 2.93
CA LEU A 226 6.63 16.41 2.15
C LEU A 226 6.62 16.10 0.65
N GLY A 227 7.59 15.33 0.14
CA GLY A 227 7.66 14.91 -1.26
C GLY A 227 6.42 14.11 -1.68
N CYS A 228 6.01 13.13 -0.87
CA CYS A 228 4.77 12.38 -1.06
C CYS A 228 3.55 13.31 -1.13
N PHE A 229 3.41 14.23 -0.18
CA PHE A 229 2.30 15.19 -0.15
C PHE A 229 2.26 16.09 -1.39
N LEU A 230 3.39 16.63 -1.82
CA LEU A 230 3.50 17.47 -3.03
C LEU A 230 3.15 16.68 -4.29
N SER A 231 3.51 15.41 -4.34
CA SER A 231 3.18 14.51 -5.46
C SER A 231 1.68 14.29 -5.59
N HIS A 232 0.98 14.09 -4.47
CA HIS A 232 -0.48 14.00 -4.46
C HIS A 232 -1.15 15.34 -4.81
N ALA A 233 -0.61 16.46 -4.36
CA ALA A 233 -1.11 17.78 -4.76
C ALA A 233 -0.98 18.01 -6.28
N ALA A 234 0.11 17.53 -6.90
CA ALA A 234 0.26 17.53 -8.36
C ALA A 234 -0.78 16.61 -9.06
N ALA A 235 -1.11 15.47 -8.46
CA ALA A 235 -2.18 14.61 -8.97
C ALA A 235 -3.54 15.32 -8.90
N TRP A 236 -3.85 16.05 -7.83
CA TRP A 236 -5.09 16.83 -7.70
C TRP A 236 -5.17 17.93 -8.76
N ASP A 237 -4.09 18.70 -8.95
CA ASP A 237 -4.04 19.76 -9.97
C ASP A 237 -4.19 19.20 -11.39
N SER A 238 -3.64 18.02 -11.66
CA SER A 238 -3.72 17.34 -12.96
C SER A 238 -5.15 17.04 -13.40
N LEU A 239 -6.09 16.91 -12.47
CA LEU A 239 -7.50 16.64 -12.75
C LEU A 239 -8.12 17.76 -13.59
N ALA A 240 -7.94 19.01 -13.15
CA ALA A 240 -8.43 20.17 -13.88
C ALA A 240 -7.68 20.37 -15.22
N ALA A 241 -6.35 20.22 -15.22
CA ALA A 241 -5.53 20.34 -16.42
C ALA A 241 -5.90 19.34 -17.53
N ARG A 242 -6.46 18.18 -17.17
CA ARG A 242 -6.91 17.13 -18.10
C ARG A 242 -8.39 17.22 -18.46
N GLY A 243 -9.13 18.18 -17.91
CA GLY A 243 -10.58 18.28 -18.11
C GLY A 243 -11.36 17.12 -17.51
N LEU A 244 -10.80 16.42 -16.52
CA LEU A 244 -11.46 15.32 -15.84
C LEU A 244 -12.37 15.84 -14.74
N ARG A 245 -13.49 15.16 -14.51
CA ARG A 245 -14.39 15.43 -13.37
C ARG A 245 -14.07 14.57 -12.16
N HIS A 246 -13.42 13.43 -12.38
CA HIS A 246 -13.07 12.45 -11.35
C HIS A 246 -11.73 11.82 -11.67
N LEU A 247 -10.94 11.54 -10.63
CA LEU A 247 -9.63 10.95 -10.69
C LEU A 247 -9.51 9.84 -9.65
N LEU A 248 -9.00 8.68 -10.04
CA LEU A 248 -8.49 7.67 -9.13
C LEU A 248 -7.00 7.96 -8.93
N ALA A 249 -6.63 8.51 -7.77
CA ALA A 249 -5.23 8.68 -7.40
C ALA A 249 -4.72 7.43 -6.70
N ILE A 250 -3.59 6.89 -7.16
CA ILE A 250 -2.93 5.71 -6.61
C ILE A 250 -1.43 5.92 -6.49
N GLU A 251 -0.81 5.19 -5.58
CA GLU A 251 0.65 5.05 -5.51
C GLU A 251 1.11 3.88 -6.39
N ASP A 252 2.41 3.80 -6.67
CA ASP A 252 3.00 2.82 -7.58
C ASP A 252 3.27 1.44 -6.94
N ASP A 253 2.76 1.21 -5.73
CA ASP A 253 2.87 -0.03 -4.97
C ASP A 253 1.50 -0.65 -4.62
N VAL A 254 0.49 -0.38 -5.45
CA VAL A 254 -0.85 -0.94 -5.27
C VAL A 254 -1.20 -1.96 -6.36
N ILE A 255 -2.06 -2.92 -6.02
CA ILE A 255 -2.65 -3.87 -6.94
C ILE A 255 -4.17 -3.71 -7.02
N PRO A 256 -4.80 -3.95 -8.18
CA PRO A 256 -6.24 -4.00 -8.29
C PRO A 256 -6.78 -5.28 -7.67
N LEU A 257 -7.82 -5.16 -6.85
CA LEU A 257 -8.55 -6.29 -6.26
C LEU A 257 -9.75 -6.70 -7.11
N ALA A 258 -10.26 -5.79 -7.95
CA ALA A 258 -11.31 -6.06 -8.92
C ALA A 258 -10.99 -5.32 -10.23
N ASP A 259 -11.64 -5.73 -11.32
CA ASP A 259 -11.59 -4.96 -12.55
C ASP A 259 -12.25 -3.61 -12.34
N LEU A 260 -11.53 -2.55 -12.68
CA LEU A 260 -12.04 -1.20 -12.55
C LEU A 260 -13.16 -0.98 -13.57
N PRO A 261 -14.36 -0.55 -13.16
CA PRO A 261 -15.43 -0.27 -14.11
C PRO A 261 -15.05 0.92 -15.01
N PRO A 262 -15.43 0.91 -16.30
CA PRO A 262 -15.08 1.99 -17.24
C PRO A 262 -15.70 3.34 -16.87
N ARG A 263 -16.70 3.34 -15.99
CA ARG A 263 -17.41 4.52 -15.47
C ARG A 263 -17.80 4.32 -14.01
N LEU A 264 -18.00 5.41 -13.28
CA LEU A 264 -18.21 5.40 -11.82
C LEU A 264 -19.61 4.95 -11.37
N GLY A 265 -20.60 4.92 -12.28
CA GLY A 265 -21.98 4.57 -11.91
C GLY A 265 -22.14 3.26 -11.13
N PRO A 266 -21.46 2.16 -11.54
CA PRO A 266 -21.54 0.89 -10.81
C PRO A 266 -21.01 0.94 -9.37
N LEU A 267 -20.21 1.93 -9.01
CA LEU A 267 -19.69 2.07 -7.65
C LEU A 267 -20.68 2.67 -6.66
N GLY A 268 -21.76 3.32 -7.16
CA GLY A 268 -22.81 3.89 -6.33
C GLY A 268 -22.35 5.07 -5.46
N LEU A 269 -21.37 5.87 -5.95
CA LEU A 269 -20.87 7.03 -5.23
C LEU A 269 -22.00 8.05 -5.00
N PRO A 270 -22.12 8.60 -3.78
CA PRO A 270 -23.13 9.61 -3.50
C PRO A 270 -22.92 10.89 -4.34
N PRO A 271 -24.00 11.55 -4.77
CA PRO A 271 -23.89 12.86 -5.38
C PRO A 271 -23.15 13.84 -4.48
N GLY A 272 -22.22 14.62 -5.05
CA GLY A 272 -21.45 15.62 -4.31
C GLY A 272 -20.39 15.04 -3.36
N TYR A 273 -19.97 13.79 -3.55
CA TYR A 273 -18.79 13.29 -2.86
C TYR A 273 -17.55 14.11 -3.26
N ASP A 274 -16.66 14.35 -2.31
CA ASP A 274 -15.38 15.00 -2.57
C ASP A 274 -14.28 13.96 -2.75
N ILE A 275 -14.18 13.00 -1.81
CA ILE A 275 -13.19 11.91 -1.80
C ILE A 275 -13.85 10.59 -1.39
N CYS A 276 -13.43 9.49 -2.03
CA CYS A 276 -13.82 8.14 -1.64
C CYS A 276 -12.58 7.24 -1.62
N PHE A 277 -12.19 6.77 -0.44
CA PHE A 277 -11.09 5.82 -0.28
C PHE A 277 -11.50 4.46 -0.85
N VAL A 278 -10.63 3.89 -1.67
CA VAL A 278 -10.89 2.63 -2.38
C VAL A 278 -9.85 1.56 -2.07
N ASN A 279 -8.94 1.82 -1.13
CA ASN A 279 -7.98 0.86 -0.60
C ASN A 279 -8.59 -0.04 0.49
N ASP A 280 -7.93 -1.14 0.83
CA ASP A 280 -8.41 -2.14 1.77
C ASP A 280 -8.11 -1.86 3.25
N ARG A 281 -7.50 -0.71 3.57
CA ARG A 281 -7.05 -0.39 4.95
C ARG A 281 -8.19 -0.37 5.96
N LEU A 282 -9.39 0.03 5.58
CA LEU A 282 -10.57 0.08 6.46
C LEU A 282 -11.51 -1.13 6.30
N GLU A 283 -11.21 -2.08 5.42
CA GLU A 283 -12.01 -3.31 5.27
C GLU A 283 -12.21 -4.12 6.56
N PRO A 284 -11.21 -4.25 7.46
CA PRO A 284 -11.41 -4.97 8.72
C PRO A 284 -12.50 -4.37 9.63
N ARG A 285 -12.89 -3.13 9.41
CA ARG A 285 -13.97 -2.43 10.16
C ARG A 285 -15.34 -2.58 9.51
N LEU A 286 -15.38 -3.09 8.29
CA LEU A 286 -16.58 -3.41 7.54
C LEU A 286 -16.76 -4.92 7.56
N ASP A 287 -17.98 -5.43 7.41
CA ASP A 287 -18.23 -6.89 7.48
C ASP A 287 -17.59 -7.60 6.26
N PRO A 288 -16.38 -8.19 6.40
CA PRO A 288 -15.71 -8.81 5.27
C PRO A 288 -16.39 -10.13 4.91
N GLY A 289 -16.85 -10.22 3.67
CA GLY A 289 -17.40 -11.44 3.10
C GLY A 289 -18.91 -11.46 2.89
N ALA A 290 -19.65 -10.46 3.36
CA ALA A 290 -21.09 -10.35 3.12
C ALA A 290 -21.44 -9.63 1.80
N ALA A 291 -20.56 -8.74 1.31
CA ALA A 291 -20.85 -7.93 0.13
C ALA A 291 -21.08 -8.77 -1.14
N THR A 292 -22.12 -8.42 -1.88
CA THR A 292 -22.46 -8.97 -3.21
C THR A 292 -22.35 -7.93 -4.32
N ARG A 293 -22.24 -6.66 -3.97
CA ARG A 293 -22.05 -5.48 -4.83
C ARG A 293 -21.30 -4.41 -4.06
N PRO A 294 -20.72 -3.41 -4.73
CA PRO A 294 -20.13 -2.27 -4.05
C PRO A 294 -21.12 -1.53 -3.15
N SER A 295 -20.67 -1.06 -2.02
CA SER A 295 -21.40 -0.17 -1.10
C SER A 295 -20.47 0.96 -0.65
N VAL A 296 -21.04 2.12 -0.34
CA VAL A 296 -20.27 3.31 0.03
C VAL A 296 -20.70 3.75 1.43
N HIS A 297 -19.71 3.95 2.29
CA HIS A 297 -19.90 4.29 3.70
C HIS A 297 -19.27 5.64 4.00
N ARG A 298 -19.89 6.46 4.85
CA ARG A 298 -19.25 7.72 5.29
C ARG A 298 -18.02 7.41 6.13
N LEU A 299 -16.89 8.07 5.81
CA LEU A 299 -15.65 7.91 6.57
C LEU A 299 -15.85 8.19 8.06
N ALA A 300 -16.53 9.26 8.41
CA ALA A 300 -16.81 9.64 9.80
C ALA A 300 -17.57 8.57 10.59
N ASP A 301 -18.46 7.81 9.94
CA ASP A 301 -19.22 6.75 10.61
C ASP A 301 -18.35 5.52 10.88
N ILE A 302 -17.46 5.16 9.93
CA ILE A 302 -16.52 4.05 10.10
C ILE A 302 -15.49 4.38 11.20
N MET A 303 -15.02 5.62 11.25
CA MET A 303 -13.97 6.05 12.18
C MET A 303 -14.50 6.36 13.57
N ARG A 304 -15.81 6.38 13.78
CA ARG A 304 -16.43 6.72 15.07
C ARG A 304 -16.02 5.70 16.16
N GLY A 305 -15.42 6.19 17.23
CA GLY A 305 -15.01 5.38 18.39
C GLY A 305 -13.73 4.55 18.19
N PHE A 306 -13.05 4.67 17.05
CA PHE A 306 -11.79 3.98 16.80
C PHE A 306 -10.63 4.98 16.72
N PRO A 307 -9.50 4.72 17.38
CA PRO A 307 -8.29 5.49 17.17
C PRO A 307 -7.83 5.35 15.72
N PRO A 308 -7.55 6.44 14.99
CA PRO A 308 -7.06 6.36 13.62
C PRO A 308 -5.74 5.60 13.45
N GLU A 309 -4.91 5.52 14.50
CA GLU A 309 -3.66 4.77 14.49
C GLU A 309 -3.84 3.29 14.15
N ASP A 310 -4.99 2.72 14.50
CA ASP A 310 -5.24 1.30 14.26
C ASP A 310 -5.45 0.96 12.78
N ASN A 311 -6.01 1.89 11.99
CA ASN A 311 -6.12 1.80 10.53
C ASN A 311 -6.63 3.13 9.97
N ALA A 312 -5.76 4.01 9.52
CA ALA A 312 -6.14 5.21 8.77
C ALA A 312 -6.43 4.87 7.29
N PRO A 313 -7.26 5.67 6.60
CA PRO A 313 -7.59 5.39 5.21
C PRO A 313 -6.44 5.46 4.22
N GLY A 314 -5.31 6.07 4.54
CA GLY A 314 -4.13 6.15 3.69
C GLY A 314 -4.29 6.89 2.35
N GLY A 315 -3.20 7.44 1.84
CA GLY A 315 -3.14 8.13 0.54
C GLY A 315 -2.91 7.20 -0.67
N ASP A 316 -2.71 5.92 -0.45
CA ASP A 316 -2.34 4.94 -1.48
C ASP A 316 -3.44 4.64 -2.50
N GLY A 317 -4.70 5.06 -2.25
CA GLY A 317 -5.74 4.93 -3.25
C GLY A 317 -7.09 5.53 -2.87
N TYR A 318 -7.50 6.52 -3.65
CA TYR A 318 -8.80 7.18 -3.50
C TYR A 318 -9.33 7.76 -4.80
N LEU A 319 -10.64 7.78 -4.94
CA LEU A 319 -11.34 8.55 -5.97
C LEU A 319 -11.55 9.98 -5.47
N LEU A 320 -11.22 10.96 -6.30
CA LEU A 320 -11.35 12.39 -6.03
C LEU A 320 -12.25 13.03 -7.08
N SER A 321 -13.21 13.84 -6.64
CA SER A 321 -14.01 14.67 -7.55
C SER A 321 -13.30 16.01 -7.85
N ALA A 322 -13.68 16.68 -8.93
CA ALA A 322 -13.18 18.02 -9.23
C ALA A 322 -13.45 19.02 -8.09
N GLN A 323 -14.59 18.89 -7.41
CA GLN A 323 -14.91 19.71 -6.25
C GLN A 323 -13.99 19.40 -5.07
N GLY A 324 -13.73 18.12 -4.79
CA GLY A 324 -12.81 17.69 -3.75
C GLY A 324 -11.39 18.16 -4.01
N SER A 325 -10.91 18.04 -5.26
CA SER A 325 -9.62 18.58 -5.69
C SER A 325 -9.50 20.08 -5.43
N ALA A 326 -10.48 20.87 -5.85
CA ALA A 326 -10.48 22.32 -5.64
C ALA A 326 -10.47 22.69 -4.14
N LYS A 327 -11.19 21.95 -3.29
CA LYS A 327 -11.14 22.13 -1.82
C LYS A 327 -9.73 21.84 -1.28
N LEU A 328 -9.14 20.70 -1.62
CA LEU A 328 -7.82 20.30 -1.15
C LEU A 328 -6.75 21.29 -1.57
N LEU A 329 -6.69 21.69 -2.84
CA LEU A 329 -5.72 22.66 -3.34
C LEU A 329 -5.85 24.01 -2.65
N ARG A 330 -7.09 24.49 -2.42
CA ARG A 330 -7.33 25.74 -1.69
C ARG A 330 -6.82 25.66 -0.25
N TRP A 331 -7.08 24.55 0.46
CA TRP A 331 -6.63 24.37 1.83
C TRP A 331 -5.11 24.23 1.91
N MET A 332 -4.45 23.57 0.93
CA MET A 332 -2.99 23.54 0.89
C MET A 332 -2.39 24.93 0.69
N ALA A 333 -3.04 25.79 -0.10
CA ALA A 333 -2.60 27.18 -0.25
C ALA A 333 -2.72 28.00 1.05
N GLN A 334 -3.68 27.65 1.91
CA GLN A 334 -3.92 28.32 3.20
C GLN A 334 -3.07 27.73 4.33
N ASP A 335 -3.04 26.41 4.46
CA ASP A 335 -2.50 25.70 5.62
C ASP A 335 -1.07 25.20 5.41
N GLY A 336 -0.57 25.25 4.17
CA GLY A 336 0.70 24.65 3.78
C GLY A 336 0.68 23.13 3.82
N PHE A 337 1.85 22.51 3.74
CA PHE A 337 2.05 21.08 3.64
C PHE A 337 2.62 20.46 4.94
N ALA A 338 2.31 21.03 6.08
CA ALA A 338 2.75 20.47 7.34
C ALA A 338 2.04 19.15 7.65
N GLY A 339 2.81 18.15 8.12
CA GLY A 339 2.29 16.83 8.50
C GLY A 339 2.21 15.84 7.34
N ASP A 340 1.65 14.69 7.64
CA ASP A 340 1.48 13.58 6.71
C ASP A 340 0.17 13.72 5.92
N LEU A 341 0.18 13.30 4.66
CA LEU A 341 -0.98 13.34 3.77
C LEU A 341 -2.16 12.55 4.34
N ASP A 342 -1.91 11.34 4.82
CA ASP A 342 -2.94 10.44 5.31
C ASP A 342 -3.73 11.07 6.46
N TRP A 343 -3.01 11.69 7.40
CA TRP A 343 -3.59 12.41 8.52
C TRP A 343 -4.36 13.66 8.08
N ARG A 344 -3.88 14.35 7.05
CA ARG A 344 -4.57 15.52 6.49
C ARG A 344 -5.89 15.14 5.84
N LEU A 345 -5.89 14.12 4.98
CA LEU A 345 -7.11 13.64 4.33
C LEU A 345 -8.12 13.16 5.36
N LEU A 346 -7.67 12.42 6.39
CA LEU A 346 -8.50 12.00 7.50
C LEU A 346 -9.10 13.20 8.26
N ALA A 347 -8.26 14.17 8.66
CA ALA A 347 -8.70 15.36 9.40
C ALA A 347 -9.75 16.17 8.64
N TYR A 348 -9.58 16.30 7.32
CA TYR A 348 -10.53 17.02 6.47
C TYR A 348 -11.83 16.26 6.24
N GLY A 349 -11.80 14.93 6.30
CA GLY A 349 -12.97 14.05 6.10
C GLY A 349 -13.75 13.70 7.36
N MET A 350 -13.20 13.96 8.57
CA MET A 350 -13.87 13.66 9.83
C MET A 350 -14.80 14.80 10.28
N ASP A 351 -15.97 14.48 10.82
CA ASP A 351 -16.85 15.45 11.49
C ASP A 351 -16.51 15.65 12.98
N GLU A 352 -17.08 16.69 13.59
CA GLU A 352 -16.84 17.04 15.00
C GLU A 352 -17.20 15.89 15.94
N ALA A 353 -18.32 15.21 15.68
CA ALA A 353 -18.80 14.14 16.57
C ALA A 353 -17.85 12.94 16.50
N ALA A 354 -17.34 12.59 15.32
CA ALA A 354 -16.40 11.49 15.14
C ALA A 354 -15.07 11.78 15.85
N ILE A 355 -14.55 13.00 15.76
CA ILE A 355 -13.31 13.37 16.47
C ILE A 355 -13.52 13.47 17.98
N ALA A 356 -14.65 14.02 18.43
CA ALA A 356 -14.96 14.11 19.85
C ALA A 356 -15.08 12.73 20.52
N ALA A 357 -15.41 11.70 19.74
CA ALA A 357 -15.48 10.32 20.23
C ALA A 357 -14.10 9.64 20.40
N LEU A 358 -13.03 10.21 19.83
CA LEU A 358 -11.68 9.66 20.01
C LEU A 358 -11.16 9.90 21.42
N PRO A 359 -10.38 8.97 22.01
CA PRO A 359 -9.72 9.17 23.30
C PRO A 359 -8.78 10.39 23.26
N ARG A 360 -8.94 11.35 24.18
CA ARG A 360 -8.17 12.60 24.17
C ARG A 360 -6.66 12.42 24.39
N HIS A 361 -6.25 11.31 25.00
CA HIS A 361 -4.84 10.99 25.20
C HIS A 361 -4.22 10.34 23.96
N ALA A 362 -5.03 9.89 22.99
CA ALA A 362 -4.52 9.32 21.75
C ALA A 362 -3.77 10.39 20.94
N PHE A 363 -2.63 10.01 20.40
CA PHE A 363 -1.86 10.88 19.50
C PHE A 363 -2.71 11.37 18.33
N ALA A 364 -3.53 10.48 17.77
CA ALA A 364 -4.47 10.77 16.70
C ALA A 364 -5.42 11.93 17.03
N TRP A 365 -6.03 11.93 18.25
CA TRP A 365 -6.91 13.02 18.65
C TRP A 365 -6.18 14.36 18.67
N GLN A 366 -4.97 14.40 19.24
CA GLN A 366 -4.16 15.62 19.33
C GLN A 366 -3.78 16.15 17.95
N MET A 367 -3.39 15.27 17.04
CA MET A 367 -3.04 15.62 15.67
C MET A 367 -4.27 16.13 14.91
N LEU A 368 -5.37 15.41 14.94
CA LEU A 368 -6.60 15.78 14.23
C LEU A 368 -7.19 17.10 14.75
N ASP A 369 -7.22 17.29 16.08
CA ASP A 369 -7.68 18.53 16.69
C ASP A 369 -6.81 19.73 16.24
N ARG A 370 -5.50 19.55 16.23
CA ARG A 370 -4.55 20.58 15.76
C ARG A 370 -4.74 20.94 14.28
N LEU A 371 -4.86 19.93 13.43
CA LEU A 371 -5.03 20.12 11.98
C LEU A 371 -6.36 20.80 11.63
N ARG A 372 -7.39 20.63 12.44
CA ARG A 372 -8.74 21.10 12.17
C ARG A 372 -9.06 22.49 12.65
N ARG A 373 -8.26 23.07 13.54
CA ARG A 373 -8.56 24.39 14.13
C ARG A 373 -8.66 25.51 13.09
N GLY A 374 -8.01 25.34 11.93
CA GLY A 374 -8.03 26.30 10.84
C GLY A 374 -9.12 26.07 9.78
N ILE A 375 -9.85 24.93 9.82
CA ILE A 375 -10.78 24.54 8.75
C ILE A 375 -12.20 24.91 9.12
N PRO A 376 -12.90 25.78 8.33
CA PRO A 376 -14.29 26.12 8.55
C PRO A 376 -15.18 24.88 8.47
N ARG A 377 -16.13 24.72 9.40
CA ARG A 377 -17.04 23.56 9.47
C ARG A 377 -17.85 23.31 8.19
N ALA A 378 -18.26 24.39 7.52
CA ALA A 378 -19.07 24.32 6.29
C ALA A 378 -18.31 23.80 5.07
N ASP A 379 -16.98 23.66 5.15
CA ASP A 379 -16.12 23.42 3.99
C ASP A 379 -15.32 22.12 4.09
N ARG A 380 -15.84 21.12 4.80
CA ARG A 380 -15.21 19.81 4.95
C ARG A 380 -15.34 18.96 3.70
N LEU A 381 -14.49 17.93 3.59
CA LEU A 381 -14.65 16.90 2.57
C LEU A 381 -15.89 16.04 2.88
N ASN A 382 -16.72 15.84 1.89
CA ASN A 382 -17.68 14.75 1.85
C ASN A 382 -16.90 13.46 1.56
N ALA A 383 -16.36 12.83 2.63
CA ALA A 383 -15.44 11.72 2.57
C ALA A 383 -16.16 10.38 2.79
N TYR A 384 -15.81 9.42 1.95
CA TYR A 384 -16.42 8.09 1.94
C TYR A 384 -15.34 6.99 1.82
N VAL A 385 -15.76 5.76 2.07
CA VAL A 385 -15.00 4.53 1.88
C VAL A 385 -15.83 3.58 1.04
N LEU A 386 -15.24 3.02 0.01
CA LEU A 386 -15.86 1.99 -0.82
C LEU A 386 -15.61 0.61 -0.22
N HIS A 387 -16.64 -0.21 -0.14
CA HIS A 387 -16.54 -1.61 0.26
C HIS A 387 -17.21 -2.53 -0.75
N PRO A 388 -16.59 -3.64 -1.18
CA PRO A 388 -15.17 -3.93 -0.94
C PRO A 388 -14.25 -2.97 -1.68
N ALA A 389 -13.02 -2.90 -1.22
CA ALA A 389 -11.96 -2.10 -1.83
C ALA A 389 -11.70 -2.47 -3.29
N LEU A 390 -11.22 -1.53 -4.09
CA LEU A 390 -10.82 -1.79 -5.47
C LEU A 390 -9.34 -2.07 -5.62
N ILE A 391 -8.56 -1.60 -4.66
CA ILE A 391 -7.10 -1.72 -4.68
C ILE A 391 -6.58 -2.12 -3.30
N ARG A 392 -5.35 -2.61 -3.30
CA ARG A 392 -4.61 -2.97 -2.11
C ARG A 392 -3.16 -2.57 -2.25
N THR A 393 -2.59 -2.02 -1.18
CA THR A 393 -1.14 -1.80 -1.07
C THR A 393 -0.42 -3.13 -0.87
N VAL A 394 0.72 -3.29 -1.53
CA VAL A 394 1.53 -4.51 -1.41
C VAL A 394 2.69 -4.36 -0.45
N GLY A 395 2.91 -3.14 0.07
CA GLY A 395 3.86 -2.90 1.13
C GLY A 395 5.32 -3.15 0.73
N VAL A 396 5.75 -2.61 -0.39
CA VAL A 396 7.17 -2.48 -0.71
C VAL A 396 7.84 -1.46 0.20
N SER A 397 9.19 -1.42 0.24
CA SER A 397 9.91 -0.41 1.02
C SER A 397 9.40 0.99 0.68
N SER A 398 9.17 1.79 1.72
CA SER A 398 8.64 3.13 1.55
C SER A 398 9.77 4.10 1.19
N ASP A 399 9.80 4.61 -0.04
CA ASP A 399 10.71 5.68 -0.45
C ASP A 399 10.58 6.92 0.45
N ARG A 400 9.38 7.18 0.94
CA ARG A 400 9.11 8.25 1.90
C ARG A 400 9.93 8.10 3.18
N GLU A 401 9.96 6.90 3.74
CA GLU A 401 10.72 6.61 4.96
C GLU A 401 12.22 6.63 4.70
N ASP A 402 12.68 6.09 3.58
CA ASP A 402 14.09 6.13 3.20
C ASP A 402 14.60 7.58 3.05
N GLU A 403 13.82 8.45 2.40
CA GLU A 403 14.15 9.87 2.28
C GLU A 403 14.10 10.62 3.62
N ASN A 404 13.17 10.29 4.52
CA ASN A 404 13.10 10.87 5.87
C ASN A 404 14.32 10.51 6.71
N HIS A 405 14.85 9.30 6.54
CA HIS A 405 16.03 8.83 7.26
C HIS A 405 17.35 9.13 6.53
N GLY A 406 17.32 9.86 5.41
CA GLY A 406 18.51 10.19 4.62
C GLY A 406 19.20 8.97 4.02
N ARG A 407 18.48 7.87 3.84
CA ARG A 407 18.99 6.66 3.20
C ARG A 407 19.07 6.89 1.69
N PRO A 408 20.18 6.49 1.04
CA PRO A 408 20.22 6.52 -0.41
C PRO A 408 19.23 5.48 -0.97
N ALA A 409 18.45 5.92 -1.92
CA ALA A 409 17.50 5.07 -2.64
C ALA A 409 18.21 4.03 -3.52
#